data_4c3cc0eb9f134ad5e80a7fc80078272f
#
_entry.id   4c3cc0eb9f134ad5e80a7fc80078272f
#
_cell.length_a   1.000
_cell.length_b   1.000
_cell.length_c   1.000
_cell.angle_alpha   90.00
_cell.angle_beta   90.00
_cell.angle_gamma   90.00
#
_symmetry.space_group_name_H-M   'P 1'
#
loop_
_entity.id
_entity.type
_entity.pdbx_description
1 polymer ?
#
loop_
_entity_poly.entity_id
_entity_poly.type
_entity_poly.pdbx_seq_one_letter_code
_entity_poly.pdbx_strand_id
1 'polypeptide(L)'
;MTPPNTSLGRRQLLTYAAFGSAAIAAAGTGSCEQTEAAVHRLADRKYKMRKSINLWAFPYPDKMSLRQCLELAKDAGFDGIELNYDLDSELSPKSGTREFVQIRKMAEEIGIEISGLCSFLFWPYPLTSNDPAERNKGMELATKMTQAAHDLGTENLLVVPGAVHMPWREDHDPTPNDVCDKRAREAIGKLLPTAEKLKVHLNMENIFFNGFLMSPMEMVDFVDSFSSQYVQVHFDTGNIMEYQFPEHWIPILGKRIKNVHLKEYTKKGSDHSLEAFRPLLDGTTNWPAVLQAFDDVGYSGYLTFEYFHPYQHFPEALIYQTGDSLDRMLGNK
;
A
#
# COMPACT_ATOMS: atom_id res chain seq x y z
N MET A 1 -38.21 4.86 -33.80
CA MET A 1 -38.55 6.06 -33.02
C MET A 1 -37.26 6.47 -32.27
N THR A 2 -36.62 7.50 -32.77
CA THR A 2 -35.40 8.09 -32.19
C THR A 2 -35.80 9.03 -31.05
N PRO A 3 -35.13 9.03 -29.88
CA PRO A 3 -35.42 9.96 -28.82
C PRO A 3 -34.95 11.39 -29.18
N PRO A 4 -35.59 12.44 -28.68
CA PRO A 4 -35.25 13.81 -29.03
C PRO A 4 -33.96 14.27 -28.36
N ASN A 5 -33.12 14.88 -29.19
CA ASN A 5 -31.86 15.50 -28.82
C ASN A 5 -32.15 16.87 -28.16
N THR A 6 -32.07 16.97 -26.83
CA THR A 6 -32.20 18.24 -26.11
C THR A 6 -30.82 18.80 -25.81
N SER A 7 -30.25 19.54 -26.75
CA SER A 7 -29.10 20.41 -26.50
C SER A 7 -29.59 21.67 -25.71
N LEU A 8 -29.14 21.79 -24.49
CA LEU A 8 -29.33 23.01 -23.69
C LEU A 8 -28.60 24.19 -24.34
N GLY A 9 -29.30 25.23 -24.70
CA GLY A 9 -28.75 26.42 -25.35
C GLY A 9 -27.83 27.21 -24.40
N ARG A 10 -26.81 27.85 -24.97
CA ARG A 10 -25.80 28.69 -24.26
C ARG A 10 -26.39 29.70 -23.24
N ARG A 11 -27.60 30.16 -23.44
CA ARG A 11 -28.28 31.08 -22.50
C ARG A 11 -28.80 30.42 -21.21
N GLN A 12 -29.16 29.12 -21.27
CA GLN A 12 -29.58 28.38 -20.09
C GLN A 12 -28.40 28.00 -19.19
N LEU A 13 -27.23 27.73 -19.76
CA LEU A 13 -26.01 27.49 -19.01
C LEU A 13 -25.55 28.75 -18.22
N LEU A 14 -25.73 29.94 -18.79
CA LEU A 14 -25.34 31.19 -18.11
C LEU A 14 -26.30 31.55 -16.96
N THR A 15 -27.58 31.14 -17.02
CA THR A 15 -28.56 31.41 -15.95
C THR A 15 -28.32 30.50 -14.74
N TYR A 16 -27.86 29.25 -14.93
CA TYR A 16 -27.47 28.38 -13.81
C TYR A 16 -26.13 28.80 -13.17
N ALA A 17 -25.22 29.39 -13.92
CA ALA A 17 -23.97 29.93 -13.38
C ALA A 17 -24.20 31.18 -12.50
N ALA A 18 -25.23 31.99 -12.78
CA ALA A 18 -25.54 33.20 -12.02
C ALA A 18 -26.23 32.94 -10.65
N PHE A 19 -26.97 31.84 -10.51
CA PHE A 19 -27.58 31.45 -9.25
C PHE A 19 -26.61 30.66 -8.33
N GLY A 20 -25.57 30.02 -8.89
CA GLY A 20 -24.53 29.35 -8.10
C GLY A 20 -23.57 30.29 -7.39
N SER A 21 -23.38 31.50 -7.94
CA SER A 21 -22.34 32.44 -7.41
C SER A 21 -22.77 33.16 -6.12
N ALA A 22 -24.07 33.29 -5.86
CA ALA A 22 -24.56 33.98 -4.65
C ALA A 22 -24.60 33.07 -3.40
N ALA A 23 -24.67 31.74 -3.59
CA ALA A 23 -24.62 30.80 -2.47
C ALA A 23 -23.19 30.44 -2.04
N ILE A 24 -22.20 30.60 -2.93
CA ILE A 24 -20.79 30.30 -2.65
C ILE A 24 -20.11 31.41 -1.84
N ALA A 25 -20.59 32.67 -1.94
CA ALA A 25 -20.00 33.78 -1.20
C ALA A 25 -20.25 33.74 0.33
N ALA A 26 -21.28 33.04 0.80
CA ALA A 26 -21.56 32.91 2.23
C ALA A 26 -20.92 31.66 2.88
N ALA A 27 -20.54 30.66 2.07
CA ALA A 27 -19.85 29.45 2.57
C ALA A 27 -18.32 29.55 2.44
N GLY A 28 -17.80 30.53 1.68
CA GLY A 28 -16.39 30.60 1.28
C GLY A 28 -15.42 31.09 2.36
N THR A 29 -15.88 31.86 3.35
CA THR A 29 -14.97 32.37 4.40
C THR A 29 -14.70 31.33 5.48
N GLY A 30 -15.66 30.47 5.81
CA GLY A 30 -15.47 29.43 6.81
C GLY A 30 -14.60 28.24 6.33
N SER A 31 -14.64 27.93 5.04
CA SER A 31 -13.84 26.81 4.49
C SER A 31 -12.37 27.19 4.27
N CYS A 32 -12.07 28.45 3.91
CA CYS A 32 -10.69 28.91 3.74
C CYS A 32 -9.99 29.03 5.08
N GLU A 33 -10.61 29.62 6.10
CA GLU A 33 -10.05 29.69 7.46
C GLU A 33 -9.88 28.32 8.11
N GLN A 34 -10.81 27.37 7.87
CA GLN A 34 -10.67 26.00 8.36
C GLN A 34 -9.54 25.25 7.65
N THR A 35 -9.34 25.51 6.35
CA THR A 35 -8.25 24.91 5.57
C THR A 35 -6.89 25.50 5.99
N GLU A 36 -6.79 26.81 6.16
CA GLU A 36 -5.57 27.48 6.65
C GLU A 36 -5.25 27.07 8.09
N ALA A 37 -6.25 27.00 8.98
CA ALA A 37 -6.05 26.54 10.34
C ALA A 37 -5.68 25.05 10.43
N ALA A 38 -6.14 24.20 9.51
CA ALA A 38 -5.74 22.81 9.40
C ALA A 38 -4.31 22.68 8.89
N VAL A 39 -3.94 23.45 7.87
CA VAL A 39 -2.57 23.49 7.34
C VAL A 39 -1.59 24.03 8.39
N HIS A 40 -1.95 25.05 9.14
CA HIS A 40 -1.12 25.59 10.23
C HIS A 40 -0.94 24.59 11.37
N ARG A 41 -2.01 23.85 11.75
CA ARG A 41 -1.93 22.80 12.78
C ARG A 41 -1.08 21.61 12.36
N LEU A 42 -1.03 21.30 11.04
CA LEU A 42 -0.17 20.24 10.51
C LEU A 42 1.31 20.64 10.54
N ALA A 43 1.63 21.90 10.25
CA ALA A 43 2.99 22.41 10.29
C ALA A 43 3.62 22.37 11.71
N ASP A 44 2.78 22.45 12.76
CA ASP A 44 3.22 22.43 14.15
C ASP A 44 3.17 21.03 14.80
N ARG A 45 2.71 19.99 14.04
CA ARG A 45 2.50 18.66 14.59
C ARG A 45 3.51 17.66 14.08
N LYS A 46 4.31 17.09 14.99
CA LYS A 46 5.20 15.99 14.68
C LYS A 46 4.47 14.65 14.87
N TYR A 47 4.20 13.95 13.77
CA TYR A 47 3.68 12.59 13.82
C TYR A 47 4.79 11.59 14.18
N LYS A 48 4.40 10.47 14.86
CA LYS A 48 5.34 9.43 15.31
C LYS A 48 5.63 8.36 14.27
N MET A 49 4.96 8.41 13.12
CA MET A 49 5.13 7.46 12.04
C MET A 49 6.51 7.61 11.39
N ARG A 50 7.05 6.52 10.89
CA ARG A 50 8.39 6.40 10.32
C ARG A 50 8.31 6.34 8.79
N LYS A 51 9.31 6.91 8.13
CA LYS A 51 9.36 6.94 6.66
C LYS A 51 9.99 5.68 6.12
N SER A 52 9.32 5.06 5.14
CA SER A 52 9.87 3.93 4.39
C SER A 52 9.56 4.03 2.91
N ILE A 53 10.28 3.27 2.10
CA ILE A 53 10.09 3.20 0.65
C ILE A 53 10.20 1.75 0.18
N ASN A 54 9.34 1.38 -0.77
CA ASN A 54 9.38 0.05 -1.35
C ASN A 54 10.44 -0.04 -2.46
N LEU A 55 11.09 -1.18 -2.60
CA LEU A 55 12.18 -1.41 -3.54
C LEU A 55 11.73 -1.29 -5.02
N TRP A 56 10.43 -1.45 -5.34
CA TRP A 56 9.92 -1.22 -6.71
C TRP A 56 10.04 0.24 -7.19
N ALA A 57 10.21 1.20 -6.28
CA ALA A 57 10.47 2.58 -6.66
C ALA A 57 11.88 2.81 -7.25
N PHE A 58 12.78 1.84 -7.12
CA PHE A 58 14.15 1.87 -7.62
C PHE A 58 14.27 1.09 -8.94
N PRO A 59 15.23 1.42 -9.80
CA PRO A 59 15.53 0.62 -11.00
C PRO A 59 16.38 -0.62 -10.66
N TYR A 60 15.96 -1.37 -9.67
CA TYR A 60 16.55 -2.62 -9.19
C TYR A 60 15.92 -3.82 -9.92
N PRO A 61 16.67 -4.87 -10.27
CA PRO A 61 18.14 -4.98 -10.15
C PRO A 61 18.90 -4.43 -11.37
N ASP A 62 18.21 -3.97 -12.42
CA ASP A 62 18.77 -3.73 -13.75
C ASP A 62 19.84 -2.62 -13.79
N LYS A 63 19.63 -1.55 -13.02
CA LYS A 63 20.51 -0.35 -13.03
C LYS A 63 21.11 -0.03 -11.66
N MET A 64 20.59 -0.62 -10.60
CA MET A 64 21.08 -0.44 -9.23
C MET A 64 21.18 -1.79 -8.53
N SER A 65 22.28 -2.01 -7.80
CA SER A 65 22.40 -3.13 -6.86
C SER A 65 21.56 -2.86 -5.61
N LEU A 66 21.26 -3.91 -4.83
CA LEU A 66 20.54 -3.76 -3.57
C LEU A 66 21.26 -2.78 -2.61
N ARG A 67 22.59 -2.87 -2.49
CA ARG A 67 23.39 -1.94 -1.67
C ARG A 67 23.16 -0.49 -2.09
N GLN A 68 23.21 -0.19 -3.38
CA GLN A 68 22.97 1.17 -3.89
C GLN A 68 21.55 1.67 -3.58
N CYS A 69 20.55 0.78 -3.65
CA CYS A 69 19.18 1.15 -3.28
C CYS A 69 19.07 1.48 -1.78
N LEU A 70 19.70 0.68 -0.91
CA LEU A 70 19.74 0.93 0.54
C LEU A 70 20.46 2.25 0.87
N GLU A 71 21.62 2.50 0.25
CA GLU A 71 22.39 3.73 0.44
C GLU A 71 21.60 4.96 -0.04
N LEU A 72 20.95 4.89 -1.21
CA LEU A 72 20.13 5.98 -1.74
C LEU A 72 18.90 6.26 -0.86
N ALA A 73 18.21 5.21 -0.38
CA ALA A 73 17.09 5.38 0.53
C ALA A 73 17.55 6.07 1.84
N LYS A 74 18.69 5.65 2.39
CA LYS A 74 19.26 6.29 3.57
C LYS A 74 19.63 7.74 3.33
N ASP A 75 20.30 8.06 2.23
CA ASP A 75 20.70 9.42 1.86
C ASP A 75 19.49 10.34 1.64
N ALA A 76 18.40 9.80 1.07
CA ALA A 76 17.12 10.51 0.92
C ALA A 76 16.34 10.66 2.24
N GLY A 77 16.88 10.20 3.38
CA GLY A 77 16.34 10.39 4.71
C GLY A 77 15.22 9.43 5.11
N PHE A 78 15.12 8.25 4.49
CA PHE A 78 14.21 7.21 4.94
C PHE A 78 14.74 6.51 6.18
N ASP A 79 13.82 6.12 7.08
CA ASP A 79 14.10 5.31 8.25
C ASP A 79 14.20 3.82 7.90
N GLY A 80 13.44 3.39 6.88
CA GLY A 80 13.38 2.01 6.44
C GLY A 80 13.18 1.85 4.94
N ILE A 81 13.39 0.61 4.48
CA ILE A 81 13.09 0.16 3.13
C ILE A 81 12.36 -1.18 3.19
N GLU A 82 11.33 -1.33 2.37
CA GLU A 82 10.64 -2.61 2.20
C GLU A 82 11.24 -3.36 1.00
N LEU A 83 11.61 -4.61 1.22
CA LEU A 83 12.27 -5.44 0.24
C LEU A 83 11.28 -6.32 -0.52
N ASN A 84 11.65 -6.69 -1.75
CA ASN A 84 10.80 -7.47 -2.64
C ASN A 84 11.39 -8.87 -2.85
N TYR A 85 10.59 -9.91 -2.55
CA TYR A 85 10.94 -11.30 -2.77
C TYR A 85 10.42 -11.75 -4.14
N ASP A 86 11.28 -12.36 -4.94
CA ASP A 86 10.95 -12.87 -6.28
C ASP A 86 11.52 -14.29 -6.53
N LEU A 87 11.63 -14.73 -7.78
CA LEU A 87 12.17 -16.07 -8.12
C LEU A 87 13.65 -16.07 -8.50
N ASP A 88 14.22 -14.91 -8.85
CA ASP A 88 15.49 -14.86 -9.57
C ASP A 88 16.55 -13.93 -8.97
N SER A 89 16.17 -13.01 -8.05
CA SER A 89 17.11 -12.10 -7.40
C SER A 89 17.83 -12.73 -6.20
N GLU A 90 18.62 -11.92 -5.52
CA GLU A 90 19.24 -12.28 -4.22
C GLU A 90 18.20 -12.40 -3.08
N LEU A 91 16.96 -11.91 -3.29
CA LEU A 91 15.81 -12.06 -2.40
C LEU A 91 14.85 -13.10 -2.98
N SER A 92 15.26 -14.36 -3.05
CA SER A 92 14.51 -15.41 -3.75
C SER A 92 14.64 -16.78 -3.08
N PRO A 93 13.92 -17.81 -3.53
CA PRO A 93 14.09 -19.18 -3.06
C PRO A 93 15.49 -19.79 -3.27
N LYS A 94 16.34 -19.12 -4.06
CA LYS A 94 17.75 -19.53 -4.31
C LYS A 94 18.66 -19.13 -3.15
N SER A 95 18.24 -18.16 -2.33
CA SER A 95 18.95 -17.68 -1.14
C SER A 95 18.46 -18.39 0.12
N GLY A 96 19.32 -18.50 1.11
CA GLY A 96 19.01 -19.08 2.41
C GLY A 96 19.26 -18.11 3.56
N THR A 97 19.15 -18.61 4.79
CA THR A 97 19.35 -17.82 6.03
C THR A 97 20.65 -17.01 6.02
N ARG A 98 21.75 -17.59 5.52
CA ARG A 98 23.05 -16.91 5.50
C ARG A 98 23.04 -15.66 4.63
N GLU A 99 22.48 -15.75 3.45
CA GLU A 99 22.35 -14.65 2.47
C GLU A 99 21.42 -13.56 3.02
N PHE A 100 20.27 -13.91 3.58
CA PHE A 100 19.35 -12.95 4.18
C PHE A 100 19.95 -12.24 5.41
N VAL A 101 20.68 -12.95 6.26
CA VAL A 101 21.43 -12.34 7.37
C VAL A 101 22.53 -11.40 6.88
N GLN A 102 23.16 -11.69 5.73
CA GLN A 102 24.13 -10.76 5.11
C GLN A 102 23.46 -9.49 4.62
N ILE A 103 22.26 -9.58 4.02
CA ILE A 103 21.47 -8.40 3.61
C ILE A 103 21.07 -7.57 4.84
N ARG A 104 20.61 -8.22 5.92
CA ARG A 104 20.32 -7.51 7.19
C ARG A 104 21.53 -6.75 7.70
N LYS A 105 22.70 -7.39 7.77
CA LYS A 105 23.95 -6.74 8.21
C LYS A 105 24.34 -5.57 7.32
N MET A 106 24.15 -5.71 6.01
CA MET A 106 24.38 -4.60 5.05
C MET A 106 23.47 -3.40 5.36
N ALA A 107 22.19 -3.64 5.65
CA ALA A 107 21.27 -2.57 6.04
C ALA A 107 21.66 -1.94 7.39
N GLU A 108 22.07 -2.75 8.38
CA GLU A 108 22.58 -2.29 9.67
C GLU A 108 23.85 -1.43 9.51
N GLU A 109 24.80 -1.82 8.67
CA GLU A 109 26.02 -1.04 8.34
C GLU A 109 25.70 0.32 7.72
N ILE A 110 24.72 0.37 6.82
CA ILE A 110 24.24 1.61 6.17
C ILE A 110 23.43 2.46 7.15
N GLY A 111 22.85 1.85 8.17
CA GLY A 111 21.99 2.51 9.15
C GLY A 111 20.58 2.74 8.66
N ILE A 112 20.04 1.83 7.85
CA ILE A 112 18.64 1.80 7.40
C ILE A 112 17.98 0.51 7.90
N GLU A 113 16.71 0.56 8.29
CA GLU A 113 15.98 -0.62 8.73
C GLU A 113 15.25 -1.32 7.57
N ILE A 114 15.03 -2.63 7.70
CA ILE A 114 14.15 -3.35 6.76
C ILE A 114 12.74 -3.31 7.34
N SER A 115 11.88 -2.47 6.75
CA SER A 115 10.53 -2.19 7.25
C SER A 115 9.54 -3.32 7.00
N GLY A 116 9.78 -4.13 5.99
CA GLY A 116 8.93 -5.24 5.59
C GLY A 116 9.50 -6.04 4.44
N LEU A 117 8.81 -7.13 4.14
CA LEU A 117 9.02 -7.95 2.95
C LEU A 117 7.68 -8.09 2.22
N CYS A 118 7.67 -7.88 0.90
CA CYS A 118 6.51 -8.10 0.05
C CYS A 118 6.88 -8.93 -1.18
N SER A 119 5.90 -9.30 -1.99
CA SER A 119 6.15 -10.09 -3.19
C SER A 119 5.04 -9.99 -4.22
N PHE A 120 5.41 -9.91 -5.49
CA PHE A 120 4.51 -10.11 -6.62
C PHE A 120 4.07 -11.57 -6.81
N LEU A 121 4.73 -12.53 -6.14
CA LEU A 121 4.51 -13.97 -6.36
C LEU A 121 3.14 -14.47 -5.93
N PHE A 122 2.41 -13.70 -5.13
CA PHE A 122 1.00 -13.98 -4.82
C PHE A 122 0.05 -13.84 -6.03
N TRP A 123 0.48 -13.16 -7.11
CA TRP A 123 -0.31 -13.02 -8.33
C TRP A 123 -0.20 -14.23 -9.28
N PRO A 124 1.01 -14.74 -9.64
CA PRO A 124 1.12 -15.98 -10.41
C PRO A 124 0.78 -17.24 -9.59
N TYR A 125 0.88 -17.19 -8.26
CA TYR A 125 0.61 -18.31 -7.36
C TYR A 125 -0.37 -17.94 -6.23
N PRO A 126 -1.64 -17.58 -6.59
CA PRO A 126 -2.60 -17.12 -5.61
C PRO A 126 -2.98 -18.23 -4.63
N LEU A 127 -3.09 -17.88 -3.34
CA LEU A 127 -3.53 -18.80 -2.30
C LEU A 127 -4.97 -19.29 -2.52
N THR A 128 -5.73 -18.58 -3.38
CA THR A 128 -7.14 -18.85 -3.68
C THR A 128 -7.39 -19.42 -5.07
N SER A 129 -6.35 -19.63 -5.91
CA SER A 129 -6.46 -20.13 -7.28
C SER A 129 -7.34 -21.39 -7.39
N ASN A 130 -8.01 -21.57 -8.52
CA ASN A 130 -8.72 -22.80 -8.85
C ASN A 130 -7.74 -23.96 -9.10
N ASP A 131 -6.49 -23.68 -9.53
CA ASP A 131 -5.46 -24.70 -9.69
C ASP A 131 -4.79 -25.06 -8.34
N PRO A 132 -4.89 -26.31 -7.87
CA PRO A 132 -4.20 -26.77 -6.68
C PRO A 132 -2.66 -26.65 -6.75
N ALA A 133 -2.08 -26.75 -7.94
CA ALA A 133 -0.62 -26.62 -8.11
C ALA A 133 -0.16 -25.20 -7.82
N GLU A 134 -0.89 -24.19 -8.33
CA GLU A 134 -0.62 -22.78 -8.01
C GLU A 134 -0.76 -22.51 -6.50
N ARG A 135 -1.85 -22.98 -5.86
CA ARG A 135 -2.04 -22.83 -4.41
C ARG A 135 -0.91 -23.45 -3.61
N ASN A 136 -0.49 -24.67 -3.97
CA ASN A 136 0.61 -25.35 -3.28
C ASN A 136 1.93 -24.60 -3.44
N LYS A 137 2.20 -24.06 -4.64
CA LYS A 137 3.37 -23.25 -4.90
C LYS A 137 3.32 -21.94 -4.12
N GLY A 138 2.17 -21.27 -4.08
CA GLY A 138 1.96 -20.07 -3.27
C GLY A 138 2.22 -20.32 -1.79
N MET A 139 1.74 -21.43 -1.24
CA MET A 139 2.00 -21.85 0.14
C MET A 139 3.48 -22.14 0.43
N GLU A 140 4.17 -22.82 -0.50
CA GLU A 140 5.63 -23.04 -0.39
C GLU A 140 6.38 -21.72 -0.32
N LEU A 141 6.06 -20.81 -1.24
CA LEU A 141 6.70 -19.50 -1.33
C LEU A 141 6.38 -18.63 -0.11
N ALA A 142 5.12 -18.57 0.34
CA ALA A 142 4.73 -17.82 1.54
C ALA A 142 5.47 -18.33 2.79
N THR A 143 5.67 -19.66 2.92
CA THR A 143 6.47 -20.24 4.01
C THR A 143 7.93 -19.79 3.94
N LYS A 144 8.53 -19.79 2.74
CA LYS A 144 9.90 -19.31 2.53
C LYS A 144 10.03 -17.81 2.79
N MET A 145 9.06 -17.00 2.36
CA MET A 145 9.02 -15.57 2.63
C MET A 145 8.89 -15.28 4.13
N THR A 146 8.13 -16.07 4.88
CA THR A 146 8.03 -15.93 6.35
C THR A 146 9.41 -16.17 7.01
N GLN A 147 10.14 -17.19 6.58
CA GLN A 147 11.50 -17.43 7.05
C GLN A 147 12.46 -16.31 6.62
N ALA A 148 12.36 -15.86 5.37
CA ALA A 148 13.20 -14.78 4.85
C ALA A 148 12.97 -13.47 5.61
N ALA A 149 11.72 -13.09 5.92
CA ALA A 149 11.41 -11.91 6.72
C ALA A 149 12.08 -11.97 8.10
N HIS A 150 11.98 -13.12 8.78
CA HIS A 150 12.66 -13.34 10.07
C HIS A 150 14.19 -13.17 9.95
N ASP A 151 14.81 -13.78 8.93
CA ASP A 151 16.26 -13.74 8.75
C ASP A 151 16.78 -12.37 8.34
N LEU A 152 15.96 -11.61 7.59
CA LEU A 152 16.17 -10.20 7.25
C LEU A 152 16.00 -9.27 8.47
N GLY A 153 15.42 -9.74 9.56
CA GLY A 153 15.23 -8.96 10.78
C GLY A 153 13.98 -8.06 10.76
N THR A 154 13.05 -8.29 9.84
CA THR A 154 11.75 -7.61 9.85
C THR A 154 10.65 -8.51 10.43
N GLU A 155 9.68 -7.90 11.12
CA GLU A 155 8.50 -8.58 11.64
C GLU A 155 7.31 -8.55 10.66
N ASN A 156 7.47 -7.90 9.50
CA ASN A 156 6.37 -7.61 8.58
C ASN A 156 6.51 -8.38 7.27
N LEU A 157 5.58 -9.28 7.00
CA LEU A 157 5.39 -9.90 5.68
C LEU A 157 4.03 -9.48 5.12
N LEU A 158 4.05 -8.78 3.97
CA LEU A 158 2.83 -8.52 3.21
C LEU A 158 2.33 -9.82 2.59
N VAL A 159 1.05 -10.10 2.75
CA VAL A 159 0.37 -11.24 2.14
C VAL A 159 -0.85 -10.76 1.38
N VAL A 160 -0.89 -11.02 0.08
CA VAL A 160 -2.13 -10.87 -0.70
C VAL A 160 -3.04 -12.04 -0.35
N PRO A 161 -4.19 -11.82 0.32
CA PRO A 161 -5.03 -12.92 0.81
C PRO A 161 -5.65 -13.73 -0.33
N GLY A 162 -5.85 -13.11 -1.50
CA GLY A 162 -6.37 -13.74 -2.70
C GLY A 162 -7.16 -12.76 -3.56
N ALA A 163 -7.45 -13.16 -4.80
CA ALA A 163 -8.22 -12.39 -5.76
C ALA A 163 -9.37 -13.22 -6.33
N VAL A 164 -10.50 -12.57 -6.60
CA VAL A 164 -11.65 -13.17 -7.29
C VAL A 164 -11.32 -13.37 -8.77
N HIS A 165 -10.65 -12.37 -9.36
CA HIS A 165 -10.24 -12.39 -10.77
C HIS A 165 -8.97 -11.58 -10.97
N MET A 166 -8.18 -11.99 -11.96
CA MET A 166 -6.97 -11.27 -12.40
C MET A 166 -7.12 -10.95 -13.89
N PRO A 167 -7.63 -9.76 -14.26
CA PRO A 167 -7.96 -9.42 -15.66
C PRO A 167 -6.74 -9.36 -16.59
N TRP A 168 -5.53 -9.28 -16.04
CA TRP A 168 -4.27 -9.34 -16.81
C TRP A 168 -3.75 -10.77 -17.07
N ARG A 169 -4.45 -11.80 -16.57
CA ARG A 169 -4.16 -13.21 -16.81
C ARG A 169 -5.29 -13.83 -17.62
N GLU A 170 -5.03 -14.14 -18.89
CA GLU A 170 -6.00 -14.76 -19.81
C GLU A 170 -6.41 -16.19 -19.36
N ASP A 171 -5.52 -16.89 -18.65
CA ASP A 171 -5.69 -18.26 -18.14
C ASP A 171 -6.31 -18.34 -16.74
N HIS A 172 -6.70 -17.21 -16.14
CA HIS A 172 -7.24 -17.18 -14.80
C HIS A 172 -8.77 -17.28 -14.79
N ASP A 173 -9.29 -18.42 -14.39
CA ASP A 173 -10.72 -18.58 -14.12
C ASP A 173 -11.12 -17.85 -12.82
N PRO A 174 -12.19 -17.03 -12.84
CA PRO A 174 -12.69 -16.36 -11.64
C PRO A 174 -13.01 -17.35 -10.52
N THR A 175 -12.63 -16.98 -9.31
CA THR A 175 -12.93 -17.76 -8.09
C THR A 175 -14.04 -17.05 -7.32
N PRO A 176 -15.17 -17.71 -6.96
CA PRO A 176 -16.24 -17.11 -6.17
C PRO A 176 -15.74 -16.59 -4.82
N ASN A 177 -16.34 -15.49 -4.33
CA ASN A 177 -15.91 -14.79 -3.10
C ASN A 177 -15.86 -15.70 -1.87
N ASP A 178 -16.89 -16.57 -1.68
CA ASP A 178 -16.96 -17.52 -0.58
C ASP A 178 -15.88 -18.61 -0.67
N VAL A 179 -15.53 -19.01 -1.89
CA VAL A 179 -14.44 -19.95 -2.15
C VAL A 179 -13.08 -19.29 -1.89
N CYS A 180 -12.92 -18.01 -2.28
CA CYS A 180 -11.73 -17.22 -1.95
C CYS A 180 -11.55 -17.11 -0.43
N ASP A 181 -12.59 -16.69 0.31
CA ASP A 181 -12.55 -16.55 1.76
C ASP A 181 -12.17 -17.87 2.43
N LYS A 182 -12.84 -18.97 2.07
CA LYS A 182 -12.54 -20.29 2.61
C LYS A 182 -11.08 -20.71 2.37
N ARG A 183 -10.60 -20.61 1.11
CA ARG A 183 -9.24 -21.00 0.76
C ARG A 183 -8.18 -20.12 1.42
N ALA A 184 -8.43 -18.81 1.49
CA ALA A 184 -7.54 -17.87 2.17
C ALA A 184 -7.42 -18.19 3.67
N ARG A 185 -8.56 -18.42 4.36
CA ARG A 185 -8.54 -18.83 5.78
C ARG A 185 -7.79 -20.15 6.00
N GLU A 186 -8.00 -21.14 5.14
CA GLU A 186 -7.27 -22.41 5.19
C GLU A 186 -5.75 -22.20 4.98
N ALA A 187 -5.37 -21.37 4.03
CA ALA A 187 -3.97 -21.09 3.72
C ALA A 187 -3.27 -20.34 4.87
N ILE A 188 -3.86 -19.24 5.34
CA ILE A 188 -3.31 -18.46 6.45
C ILE A 188 -3.27 -19.28 7.73
N GLY A 189 -4.30 -20.08 8.02
CA GLY A 189 -4.30 -21.00 9.17
C GLY A 189 -3.16 -22.03 9.14
N LYS A 190 -2.73 -22.47 7.95
CA LYS A 190 -1.57 -23.36 7.79
C LYS A 190 -0.23 -22.64 7.93
N LEU A 191 -0.14 -21.36 7.53
CA LEU A 191 1.06 -20.52 7.67
C LEU A 191 1.29 -20.04 9.10
N LEU A 192 0.20 -19.81 9.84
CA LEU A 192 0.20 -19.15 11.15
C LEU A 192 1.15 -19.79 12.17
N PRO A 193 1.23 -21.12 12.36
CA PRO A 193 2.18 -21.70 13.32
C PRO A 193 3.64 -21.36 13.02
N THR A 194 3.99 -21.23 11.74
CA THR A 194 5.34 -20.81 11.31
C THR A 194 5.57 -19.33 11.62
N ALA A 195 4.60 -18.49 11.32
CA ALA A 195 4.65 -17.06 11.61
C ALA A 195 4.77 -16.76 13.10
N GLU A 196 4.00 -17.44 13.94
CA GLU A 196 4.08 -17.33 15.40
C GLU A 196 5.45 -17.76 15.96
N LYS A 197 5.96 -18.92 15.49
CA LYS A 197 7.29 -19.41 15.86
C LYS A 197 8.41 -18.42 15.51
N LEU A 198 8.33 -17.81 14.33
CA LEU A 198 9.32 -16.88 13.80
C LEU A 198 9.07 -15.44 14.24
N LYS A 199 7.95 -15.15 14.89
CA LYS A 199 7.50 -13.80 15.29
C LYS A 199 7.39 -12.84 14.11
N VAL A 200 6.84 -13.33 12.99
CA VAL A 200 6.57 -12.55 11.78
C VAL A 200 5.07 -12.38 11.64
N HIS A 201 4.61 -11.15 11.46
CA HIS A 201 3.22 -10.85 11.19
C HIS A 201 2.90 -11.15 9.71
N LEU A 202 1.88 -11.96 9.48
CA LEU A 202 1.24 -12.13 8.18
C LEU A 202 0.25 -10.97 8.02
N ASN A 203 0.64 -9.94 7.29
CA ASN A 203 -0.13 -8.72 7.15
C ASN A 203 -0.97 -8.78 5.88
N MET A 204 -2.28 -8.91 6.01
CA MET A 204 -3.23 -9.01 4.90
C MET A 204 -3.37 -7.66 4.20
N GLU A 205 -3.07 -7.61 2.90
CA GLU A 205 -3.23 -6.41 2.11
C GLU A 205 -4.65 -6.27 1.55
N ASN A 206 -5.22 -5.05 1.65
CA ASN A 206 -6.36 -4.67 0.85
C ASN A 206 -5.89 -4.40 -0.59
N ILE A 207 -6.22 -5.32 -1.49
CA ILE A 207 -5.90 -5.19 -2.91
C ILE A 207 -6.95 -4.38 -3.66
N PHE A 208 -6.78 -4.22 -4.98
CA PHE A 208 -7.72 -3.50 -5.84
C PHE A 208 -9.15 -4.09 -5.77
N PHE A 209 -10.03 -3.57 -6.60
CA PHE A 209 -11.42 -4.01 -6.79
C PHE A 209 -11.58 -5.47 -7.25
N ASN A 210 -10.51 -6.20 -7.48
CA ASN A 210 -10.49 -7.63 -7.84
C ASN A 210 -10.34 -8.59 -6.66
N GLY A 211 -10.29 -8.06 -5.43
CA GLY A 211 -10.24 -8.84 -4.19
C GLY A 211 -11.60 -9.39 -3.75
N PHE A 212 -11.60 -10.15 -2.67
CA PHE A 212 -12.82 -10.59 -1.97
C PHE A 212 -13.04 -9.86 -0.64
N LEU A 213 -12.02 -9.20 -0.11
CA LEU A 213 -12.10 -8.34 1.08
C LEU A 213 -12.23 -6.87 0.61
N MET A 214 -13.47 -6.46 0.32
CA MET A 214 -13.77 -5.20 -0.36
C MET A 214 -14.17 -4.06 0.58
N SER A 215 -14.27 -4.33 1.88
CA SER A 215 -14.60 -3.33 2.90
C SER A 215 -13.74 -3.51 4.14
N PRO A 216 -13.56 -2.45 4.96
CA PRO A 216 -12.79 -2.55 6.19
C PRO A 216 -13.44 -3.52 7.20
N MET A 217 -14.77 -3.70 7.16
CA MET A 217 -15.48 -4.64 8.02
C MET A 217 -15.15 -6.10 7.66
N GLU A 218 -15.11 -6.43 6.37
CA GLU A 218 -14.70 -7.77 5.90
C GLU A 218 -13.24 -8.06 6.27
N MET A 219 -12.34 -7.06 6.12
CA MET A 219 -10.95 -7.19 6.52
C MET A 219 -10.81 -7.42 8.04
N VAL A 220 -11.58 -6.70 8.86
CA VAL A 220 -11.62 -6.90 10.33
C VAL A 220 -12.09 -8.31 10.67
N ASP A 221 -13.23 -8.75 10.08
CA ASP A 221 -13.76 -10.11 10.31
C ASP A 221 -12.73 -11.17 9.92
N PHE A 222 -12.08 -10.99 8.80
CA PHE A 222 -11.06 -11.92 8.30
C PHE A 222 -9.90 -12.05 9.27
N VAL A 223 -9.23 -10.95 9.65
CA VAL A 223 -8.03 -11.01 10.50
C VAL A 223 -8.36 -11.44 11.92
N ASP A 224 -9.47 -10.97 12.49
CA ASP A 224 -9.90 -11.31 13.87
C ASP A 224 -10.26 -12.79 14.02
N SER A 225 -10.71 -13.45 12.95
CA SER A 225 -11.09 -14.86 12.97
C SER A 225 -9.96 -15.81 13.38
N PHE A 226 -8.70 -15.39 13.19
CA PHE A 226 -7.53 -16.20 13.56
C PHE A 226 -7.18 -16.10 15.05
N SER A 227 -7.72 -15.13 15.78
CA SER A 227 -7.46 -14.91 17.21
C SER A 227 -5.95 -14.89 17.54
N SER A 228 -5.12 -14.41 16.63
CA SER A 228 -3.66 -14.33 16.76
C SER A 228 -3.15 -12.93 16.44
N GLN A 229 -2.20 -12.43 17.23
CA GLN A 229 -1.54 -11.16 16.96
C GLN A 229 -0.65 -11.19 15.70
N TYR A 230 -0.40 -12.36 15.12
CA TYR A 230 0.45 -12.54 13.94
C TYR A 230 -0.33 -12.57 12.61
N VAL A 231 -1.66 -12.42 12.65
CA VAL A 231 -2.46 -12.12 11.44
C VAL A 231 -3.02 -10.72 11.60
N GLN A 232 -2.56 -9.80 10.76
CA GLN A 232 -2.79 -8.38 10.90
C GLN A 232 -3.07 -7.74 9.52
N VAL A 233 -3.15 -6.42 9.45
CA VAL A 233 -3.44 -5.68 8.23
C VAL A 233 -2.19 -4.96 7.72
N HIS A 234 -1.91 -5.15 6.43
CA HIS A 234 -1.09 -4.25 5.62
C HIS A 234 -2.04 -3.31 4.88
N PHE A 235 -2.17 -2.08 5.35
CA PHE A 235 -3.13 -1.16 4.78
C PHE A 235 -2.54 -0.38 3.61
N ASP A 236 -3.05 -0.60 2.39
CA ASP A 236 -2.71 0.20 1.22
C ASP A 236 -3.72 1.33 1.02
N THR A 237 -3.24 2.57 1.03
CA THR A 237 -4.08 3.76 0.92
C THR A 237 -4.63 3.99 -0.47
N GLY A 238 -3.91 3.58 -1.52
CA GLY A 238 -4.28 3.82 -2.91
C GLY A 238 -5.22 2.77 -3.51
N ASN A 239 -5.07 1.51 -3.12
CA ASN A 239 -5.81 0.40 -3.71
C ASN A 239 -7.34 0.51 -3.58
N ILE A 240 -7.83 1.28 -2.61
CA ILE A 240 -9.26 1.51 -2.39
C ILE A 240 -9.77 2.83 -2.98
N MET A 241 -8.86 3.70 -3.45
CA MET A 241 -9.17 5.10 -3.77
C MET A 241 -10.12 5.26 -4.95
N GLU A 242 -10.32 4.26 -5.76
CA GLU A 242 -11.27 4.38 -6.88
C GLU A 242 -12.69 4.74 -6.38
N TYR A 243 -13.18 4.04 -5.36
CA TYR A 243 -14.54 4.21 -4.83
C TYR A 243 -14.59 4.54 -3.35
N GLN A 244 -13.49 4.44 -2.62
CA GLN A 244 -13.45 4.61 -1.18
C GLN A 244 -12.40 5.63 -0.74
N PHE A 245 -12.19 5.79 0.57
CA PHE A 245 -11.34 6.82 1.15
C PHE A 245 -10.52 6.23 2.31
N PRO A 246 -9.18 6.37 2.31
CA PRO A 246 -8.32 5.81 3.35
C PRO A 246 -8.68 6.27 4.77
N GLU A 247 -9.01 7.55 4.93
CA GLU A 247 -9.40 8.15 6.22
C GLU A 247 -10.67 7.55 6.82
N HIS A 248 -11.49 6.87 6.01
CA HIS A 248 -12.66 6.13 6.50
C HIS A 248 -12.33 4.70 6.92
N TRP A 249 -11.32 4.08 6.32
CA TRP A 249 -10.89 2.73 6.64
C TRP A 249 -10.07 2.67 7.92
N ILE A 250 -9.12 3.59 8.09
CA ILE A 250 -8.15 3.60 9.18
C ILE A 250 -8.79 3.49 10.57
N PRO A 251 -9.85 4.28 10.91
CA PRO A 251 -10.50 4.17 12.22
C PRO A 251 -11.16 2.82 12.48
N ILE A 252 -11.67 2.15 11.43
CA ILE A 252 -12.32 0.84 11.52
C ILE A 252 -11.29 -0.27 11.71
N LEU A 253 -10.19 -0.22 10.96
CA LEU A 253 -9.09 -1.17 11.07
C LEU A 253 -8.36 -1.03 12.42
N GLY A 254 -8.17 0.20 12.89
CA GLY A 254 -7.62 0.51 14.20
C GLY A 254 -6.23 -0.11 14.41
N LYS A 255 -6.05 -0.75 15.58
CA LYS A 255 -4.77 -1.38 15.98
C LYS A 255 -4.35 -2.60 15.15
N ARG A 256 -5.20 -3.07 14.24
CA ARG A 256 -4.88 -4.18 13.33
C ARG A 256 -3.92 -3.76 12.24
N ILE A 257 -3.75 -2.46 11.99
CA ILE A 257 -2.79 -1.94 11.02
C ILE A 257 -1.38 -2.15 11.58
N LYS A 258 -0.59 -2.99 10.94
CA LYS A 258 0.80 -3.30 11.32
C LYS A 258 1.82 -2.67 10.40
N ASN A 259 1.52 -2.58 9.10
CA ASN A 259 2.34 -1.89 8.12
C ASN A 259 1.43 -1.18 7.11
N VAL A 260 1.98 -0.21 6.37
CA VAL A 260 1.21 0.65 5.48
C VAL A 260 1.95 0.83 4.17
N HIS A 261 1.23 0.65 3.05
CA HIS A 261 1.61 1.22 1.77
C HIS A 261 0.96 2.60 1.59
N LEU A 262 1.79 3.64 1.49
CA LEU A 262 1.37 4.94 1.00
C LEU A 262 1.43 4.94 -0.52
N LYS A 263 0.27 4.83 -1.13
CA LYS A 263 0.12 4.86 -2.57
C LYS A 263 -0.78 6.04 -2.93
N GLU A 264 -0.23 6.98 -3.67
CA GLU A 264 -0.99 8.13 -4.15
C GLU A 264 -1.87 7.75 -5.33
N TYR A 265 -3.08 8.31 -5.37
CA TYR A 265 -4.06 8.05 -6.42
C TYR A 265 -4.70 9.35 -6.90
N THR A 266 -4.96 9.49 -8.22
CA THR A 266 -5.71 10.62 -8.74
C THR A 266 -7.08 10.18 -9.25
N LYS A 267 -8.14 10.86 -8.77
CA LYS A 267 -9.51 10.73 -9.29
C LYS A 267 -9.79 11.68 -10.46
N LYS A 268 -8.87 12.62 -10.74
CA LYS A 268 -9.04 13.63 -11.80
C LYS A 268 -8.55 13.10 -13.13
N GLY A 269 -9.47 12.98 -14.10
CA GLY A 269 -9.14 12.53 -15.44
C GLY A 269 -8.57 11.12 -15.51
N SER A 270 -8.78 10.33 -14.46
CA SER A 270 -8.38 8.94 -14.39
C SER A 270 -9.28 8.08 -15.27
N ASP A 271 -8.69 7.09 -15.91
CA ASP A 271 -9.39 6.00 -16.58
C ASP A 271 -9.68 4.81 -15.64
N HIS A 272 -9.44 5.00 -14.34
CA HIS A 272 -9.57 3.98 -13.30
C HIS A 272 -8.65 2.77 -13.50
N SER A 273 -7.52 2.98 -14.17
CA SER A 273 -6.46 1.99 -14.37
C SER A 273 -5.31 2.18 -13.38
N LEU A 274 -4.27 1.34 -13.50
CA LEU A 274 -3.02 1.49 -12.75
C LEU A 274 -2.30 2.80 -13.04
N GLU A 275 -2.60 3.46 -14.18
CA GLU A 275 -2.08 4.78 -14.54
C GLU A 275 -2.63 5.92 -13.65
N ALA A 276 -3.65 5.63 -12.83
CA ALA A 276 -4.15 6.57 -11.83
C ALA A 276 -3.25 6.70 -10.59
N PHE A 277 -2.32 5.77 -10.37
CA PHE A 277 -1.29 5.91 -9.35
C PHE A 277 -0.26 6.97 -9.73
N ARG A 278 0.15 7.76 -8.75
CA ARG A 278 0.99 8.95 -8.94
C ARG A 278 2.18 8.96 -7.97
N PRO A 279 3.23 9.72 -8.29
CA PRO A 279 4.18 10.15 -7.27
C PRO A 279 3.48 10.82 -6.09
N LEU A 280 4.02 10.70 -4.90
CA LEU A 280 3.41 11.22 -3.67
C LEU A 280 3.13 12.73 -3.79
N LEU A 281 1.94 13.16 -3.40
CA LEU A 281 1.39 14.52 -3.49
C LEU A 281 0.97 14.98 -4.91
N ASP A 282 1.10 14.14 -5.94
CA ASP A 282 0.63 14.45 -7.31
C ASP A 282 -0.79 13.88 -7.59
N GLY A 283 -1.54 13.56 -6.55
CA GLY A 283 -2.85 12.96 -6.65
C GLY A 283 -3.97 13.75 -5.99
N THR A 284 -4.97 13.01 -5.50
CA THR A 284 -6.17 13.59 -4.86
C THR A 284 -6.42 13.03 -3.47
N THR A 285 -5.50 12.29 -2.90
CA THR A 285 -5.61 11.74 -1.55
C THR A 285 -5.63 12.87 -0.52
N ASN A 286 -6.56 12.79 0.44
CA ASN A 286 -6.65 13.76 1.53
C ASN A 286 -5.64 13.44 2.63
N TRP A 287 -4.34 13.65 2.33
CA TRP A 287 -3.25 13.31 3.24
C TRP A 287 -3.39 13.89 4.65
N PRO A 288 -3.85 15.14 4.84
CA PRO A 288 -4.10 15.66 6.19
C PRO A 288 -5.06 14.80 7.00
N ALA A 289 -6.18 14.36 6.40
CA ALA A 289 -7.15 13.50 7.08
C ALA A 289 -6.61 12.07 7.29
N VAL A 290 -5.86 11.54 6.32
CA VAL A 290 -5.22 10.22 6.41
C VAL A 290 -4.20 10.16 7.54
N LEU A 291 -3.30 11.14 7.63
CA LEU A 291 -2.28 11.20 8.71
C LEU A 291 -2.93 11.39 10.08
N GLN A 292 -3.97 12.24 10.16
CA GLN A 292 -4.74 12.42 11.38
C GLN A 292 -5.40 11.10 11.82
N ALA A 293 -6.00 10.36 10.89
CA ALA A 293 -6.64 9.08 11.21
C ALA A 293 -5.62 8.04 11.71
N PHE A 294 -4.42 7.97 11.12
CA PHE A 294 -3.34 7.11 11.64
C PHE A 294 -2.92 7.49 13.06
N ASP A 295 -2.78 8.79 13.33
CA ASP A 295 -2.41 9.27 14.66
C ASP A 295 -3.52 9.01 15.70
N ASP A 296 -4.78 9.18 15.32
CA ASP A 296 -5.94 8.95 16.20
C ASP A 296 -6.06 7.48 16.63
N VAL A 297 -5.67 6.54 15.77
CA VAL A 297 -5.62 5.10 16.14
C VAL A 297 -4.30 4.70 16.83
N GLY A 298 -3.36 5.65 16.99
CA GLY A 298 -2.07 5.45 17.65
C GLY A 298 -1.06 4.68 16.79
N TYR A 299 -1.19 4.71 15.45
CA TYR A 299 -0.23 4.08 14.56
C TYR A 299 1.11 4.82 14.57
N SER A 300 2.20 4.10 14.76
CA SER A 300 3.56 4.63 14.80
C SER A 300 4.57 3.80 13.98
N GLY A 301 4.05 2.91 13.14
CA GLY A 301 4.83 2.08 12.23
C GLY A 301 5.34 2.82 11.01
N TYR A 302 5.72 2.08 9.99
CA TYR A 302 6.23 2.63 8.75
C TYR A 302 5.09 3.10 7.84
N LEU A 303 5.29 4.25 7.21
CA LEU A 303 4.57 4.70 6.04
C LEU A 303 5.47 4.43 4.83
N THR A 304 5.23 3.31 4.17
CA THR A 304 6.06 2.84 3.07
C THR A 304 5.50 3.33 1.75
N PHE A 305 6.18 4.25 1.09
CA PHE A 305 5.80 4.68 -0.25
C PHE A 305 5.96 3.52 -1.24
N GLU A 306 4.87 3.12 -1.88
CA GLU A 306 4.86 2.11 -2.92
C GLU A 306 4.53 2.74 -4.28
N TYR A 307 5.43 2.53 -5.26
CA TYR A 307 5.27 3.01 -6.61
C TYR A 307 6.03 2.14 -7.61
N PHE A 308 5.37 1.71 -8.68
CA PHE A 308 5.91 0.73 -9.65
C PHE A 308 6.58 1.35 -10.88
N HIS A 309 6.60 2.68 -10.98
CA HIS A 309 7.08 3.38 -12.15
C HIS A 309 8.24 4.31 -11.80
N PRO A 310 9.45 3.77 -11.53
CA PRO A 310 10.63 4.60 -11.32
C PRO A 310 10.83 5.51 -12.55
N TYR A 311 11.30 6.73 -12.33
CA TYR A 311 11.53 7.63 -13.44
C TYR A 311 12.52 7.02 -14.43
N GLN A 312 12.20 7.07 -15.72
CA GLN A 312 13.06 6.53 -16.77
C GLN A 312 14.42 7.23 -16.80
N HIS A 313 14.42 8.56 -16.56
CA HIS A 313 15.59 9.40 -16.45
C HIS A 313 15.66 9.97 -15.04
N PHE A 314 16.86 9.99 -14.47
CA PHE A 314 17.09 10.49 -13.10
C PHE A 314 16.20 9.80 -12.05
N PRO A 315 16.21 8.46 -11.96
CA PRO A 315 15.31 7.72 -11.05
C PRO A 315 15.50 8.10 -9.58
N GLU A 316 16.70 8.56 -9.19
CA GLU A 316 16.99 9.10 -7.86
C GLU A 316 16.12 10.30 -7.48
N ALA A 317 15.67 11.09 -8.46
CA ALA A 317 14.82 12.24 -8.21
C ALA A 317 13.49 11.85 -7.54
N LEU A 318 12.88 10.72 -7.95
CA LEU A 318 11.67 10.21 -7.32
C LEU A 318 11.92 9.90 -5.83
N ILE A 319 13.06 9.30 -5.52
CA ILE A 319 13.42 8.89 -4.16
C ILE A 319 13.58 10.10 -3.23
N TYR A 320 14.34 11.11 -3.66
CA TYR A 320 14.54 12.36 -2.92
C TYR A 320 13.24 13.16 -2.78
N GLN A 321 12.44 13.29 -3.84
CA GLN A 321 11.15 13.97 -3.81
C GLN A 321 10.19 13.30 -2.81
N THR A 322 10.17 11.97 -2.78
CA THR A 322 9.33 11.22 -1.85
C THR A 322 9.80 11.41 -0.41
N GLY A 323 11.10 11.36 -0.16
CA GLY A 323 11.68 11.62 1.16
C GLY A 323 11.35 13.01 1.69
N ASP A 324 11.50 14.05 0.85
CA ASP A 324 11.13 15.44 1.19
C ASP A 324 9.62 15.62 1.40
N SER A 325 8.79 14.98 0.56
CA SER A 325 7.33 15.01 0.70
C SER A 325 6.88 14.43 2.04
N LEU A 326 7.43 13.27 2.42
CA LEU A 326 7.13 12.65 3.71
C LEU A 326 7.61 13.48 4.89
N ASP A 327 8.77 14.14 4.80
CA ASP A 327 9.23 15.06 5.85
C ASP A 327 8.24 16.20 6.09
N ARG A 328 7.73 16.82 5.01
CA ARG A 328 6.69 17.87 5.10
C ARG A 328 5.37 17.34 5.65
N MET A 329 4.93 16.19 5.17
CA MET A 329 3.69 15.55 5.62
C MET A 329 3.74 15.20 7.12
N LEU A 330 4.88 14.76 7.62
CA LEU A 330 5.06 14.35 9.02
C LEU A 330 5.44 15.53 9.95
N GLY A 331 5.67 16.72 9.40
CA GLY A 331 6.08 17.89 10.17
C GLY A 331 7.54 17.81 10.66
N ASN A 332 8.41 17.19 9.88
CA ASN A 332 9.84 17.09 10.17
C ASN A 332 10.64 18.26 9.54
N LYS A 333 10.02 19.02 8.64
CA LYS A 333 10.56 20.24 7.98
C LYS A 333 9.51 21.33 7.97
#